data_c4c810cfaf91175c840510493ff5ec22
#
_entry.id   c4c810cfaf91175c840510493ff5ec22
#
_cell.length_a   1.000
_cell.length_b   1.000
_cell.length_c   1.000
_cell.angle_alpha   90.00
_cell.angle_beta   90.00
_cell.angle_gamma   90.00
#
_symmetry.space_group_name_H-M   'P 1'
#
loop_
_entity.id
_entity.type
_entity.pdbx_description
1 polymer ?
#
loop_
_entity_poly.entity_id
_entity_poly.type
_entity_poly.pdbx_seq_one_letter_code
_entity_poly.pdbx_strand_id
1 'polypeptide(L)'
;MTIYLKNKYRLQVDDFTFKCCIGKNGLSKKKKEGDKKTPIGRFSIENLYYRSDRIKRPLTKLKCIKIKKKMGWCDDPLDKKYYNKLIYLGKKIKCEKLYRRDHKYDLMIPIKYNFL
;
A
#
# COMPACT_ATOMS: atom_id res chain seq x y z
N MET A 1 2.99 -14.31 10.05
CA MET A 1 3.62 -12.98 10.33
C MET A 1 2.55 -11.96 10.60
N THR A 2 2.66 -11.23 11.66
CA THR A 2 1.75 -10.13 11.98
C THR A 2 2.56 -8.83 12.09
N ILE A 3 2.03 -7.79 11.46
CA ILE A 3 2.60 -6.45 11.52
C ILE A 3 1.69 -5.62 12.41
N TYR A 4 2.23 -5.09 13.50
CA TYR A 4 1.50 -4.27 14.47
C TYR A 4 1.90 -2.81 14.37
N LEU A 5 0.94 -1.93 14.22
CA LEU A 5 1.14 -0.51 14.48
C LEU A 5 0.96 -0.27 15.97
N LYS A 6 2.06 -0.22 16.72
CA LYS A 6 2.04 -0.05 18.18
C LYS A 6 1.58 1.34 18.60
N ASN A 7 2.03 2.35 17.88
CA ASN A 7 1.67 3.74 18.08
C ASN A 7 1.98 4.53 16.79
N LYS A 8 1.86 5.85 16.82
CA LYS A 8 2.07 6.72 15.65
C LYS A 8 3.47 6.62 15.02
N TYR A 9 4.46 6.10 15.77
CA TYR A 9 5.86 6.14 15.37
C TYR A 9 6.53 4.78 15.32
N ARG A 10 5.87 3.72 15.77
CA ARG A 10 6.46 2.39 15.93
C ARG A 10 5.63 1.31 15.26
N LEU A 11 6.29 0.55 14.41
CA LEU A 11 5.76 -0.65 13.77
C LEU A 11 6.52 -1.85 14.31
N GLN A 12 5.83 -2.90 14.71
CA GLN A 12 6.44 -4.13 15.20
C GLN A 12 6.17 -5.29 14.25
N VAL A 13 7.22 -6.02 13.90
CA VAL A 13 7.16 -7.26 13.13
C VAL A 13 7.98 -8.30 13.89
N ASP A 14 7.32 -9.35 14.42
CA ASP A 14 7.93 -10.34 15.31
C ASP A 14 8.64 -9.62 16.49
N ASP A 15 9.94 -9.86 16.69
CA ASP A 15 10.73 -9.22 17.75
C ASP A 15 11.37 -7.89 17.34
N PHE A 16 11.14 -7.46 16.10
CA PHE A 16 11.73 -6.24 15.55
C PHE A 16 10.78 -5.06 15.66
N THR A 17 11.35 -3.90 16.01
CA THR A 17 10.61 -2.63 16.05
C THR A 17 11.22 -1.67 15.05
N PHE A 18 10.38 -1.05 14.23
CA PHE A 18 10.78 -0.12 13.20
C PHE A 18 10.13 1.25 13.42
N LYS A 19 10.82 2.30 13.03
CA LYS A 19 10.21 3.62 12.92
C LYS A 19 9.22 3.62 11.77
N CYS A 20 8.10 4.26 11.96
CA CYS A 20 7.10 4.44 10.92
C CYS A 20 6.41 5.80 11.02
N CYS A 21 5.59 6.11 10.04
CA CYS A 21 4.65 7.21 10.10
C CYS A 21 3.25 6.71 9.72
N ILE A 22 2.26 7.47 10.11
CA ILE A 22 0.86 7.21 9.78
C ILE A 22 0.33 8.34 8.91
N GLY A 23 -0.91 8.21 8.45
CA GLY A 23 -1.58 9.26 7.71
C GLY A 23 -1.51 10.59 8.46
N LYS A 24 -1.32 11.69 7.73
CA LYS A 24 -1.14 13.06 8.28
C LYS A 24 -2.22 13.43 9.30
N ASN A 25 -3.46 12.99 9.09
CA ASN A 25 -4.61 13.31 9.93
C ASN A 25 -4.93 12.22 10.96
N GLY A 26 -3.98 11.32 11.24
CA GLY A 26 -4.05 10.36 12.33
C GLY A 26 -4.77 9.07 11.99
N LEU A 27 -5.28 8.41 13.02
CA LEU A 27 -5.96 7.12 12.94
C LEU A 27 -7.48 7.31 12.92
N SER A 28 -8.20 6.45 12.20
CA SER A 28 -9.67 6.52 12.17
C SER A 28 -10.28 5.15 11.88
N LYS A 29 -11.41 4.86 12.55
CA LYS A 29 -12.24 3.70 12.23
C LYS A 29 -13.08 3.92 10.97
N LYS A 30 -13.38 5.18 10.64
CA LYS A 30 -14.11 5.59 9.44
C LYS A 30 -13.17 6.35 8.53
N LYS A 31 -12.83 5.78 7.38
CA LYS A 31 -11.91 6.36 6.43
C LYS A 31 -12.62 6.72 5.15
N LYS A 32 -12.31 7.90 4.59
CA LYS A 32 -12.72 8.33 3.25
C LYS A 32 -11.50 8.51 2.38
N GLU A 33 -11.63 8.29 1.07
CA GLU A 33 -10.54 8.56 0.13
C GLU A 33 -10.08 10.01 0.24
N GLY A 34 -8.75 10.21 0.30
CA GLY A 34 -8.17 11.54 0.41
C GLY A 34 -8.21 12.18 1.81
N ASP A 35 -8.70 11.49 2.83
CA ASP A 35 -8.79 12.01 4.21
C ASP A 35 -7.43 12.09 4.92
N LYS A 36 -6.39 11.48 4.35
CA LYS A 36 -5.02 11.39 4.91
C LYS A 36 -4.99 10.75 6.28
N LYS A 37 -5.85 9.78 6.52
CA LYS A 37 -5.93 9.01 7.76
C LYS A 37 -5.52 7.57 7.52
N THR A 38 -4.99 6.94 8.56
CA THR A 38 -4.67 5.50 8.57
C THR A 38 -5.82 4.74 9.22
N PRO A 39 -6.36 3.69 8.57
CA PRO A 39 -7.49 2.95 9.14
C PRO A 39 -7.09 2.16 10.37
N ILE A 40 -7.99 2.13 11.35
CA ILE A 40 -7.86 1.30 12.56
C ILE A 40 -8.57 -0.03 12.29
N GLY A 41 -7.90 -1.12 12.59
CA GLY A 41 -8.48 -2.45 12.47
C GLY A 41 -7.42 -3.50 12.19
N ARG A 42 -7.89 -4.70 11.89
CA ARG A 42 -7.07 -5.84 11.50
C ARG A 42 -7.38 -6.17 10.05
N PHE A 43 -6.34 -6.14 9.20
CA PHE A 43 -6.48 -6.32 7.76
C PHE A 43 -5.54 -7.41 7.27
N SER A 44 -6.00 -8.21 6.30
CA SER A 44 -5.14 -9.18 5.64
C SER A 44 -4.19 -8.48 4.69
N ILE A 45 -3.04 -9.11 4.47
CA ILE A 45 -2.09 -8.76 3.43
C ILE A 45 -1.84 -9.99 2.56
N GLU A 46 -1.55 -9.79 1.29
CA GLU A 46 -1.42 -10.90 0.35
C GLU A 46 -0.23 -10.75 -0.58
N ASN A 47 -0.08 -9.59 -1.17
CA ASN A 47 0.94 -9.30 -2.17
C ASN A 47 1.93 -8.26 -1.68
N LEU A 48 3.18 -8.41 -2.12
CA LEU A 48 4.23 -7.43 -1.94
C LEU A 48 4.69 -6.97 -3.31
N TYR A 49 4.57 -5.68 -3.60
CA TYR A 49 5.05 -5.05 -4.83
C TYR A 49 6.40 -4.41 -4.58
N TYR A 50 7.36 -4.58 -5.50
CA TYR A 50 8.70 -4.04 -5.32
C TYR A 50 9.33 -3.58 -6.63
N ARG A 51 10.25 -2.62 -6.51
CA ARG A 51 11.04 -2.12 -7.62
C ARG A 51 12.26 -3.02 -7.82
N SER A 52 12.15 -3.97 -8.73
CA SER A 52 13.21 -4.95 -8.99
C SER A 52 14.46 -4.34 -9.63
N ASP A 53 14.34 -3.15 -10.21
CA ASP A 53 15.46 -2.37 -10.73
C ASP A 53 16.27 -1.66 -9.64
N ARG A 54 15.74 -1.60 -8.42
CA ARG A 54 16.36 -0.89 -7.28
C ARG A 54 16.72 -1.79 -6.12
N ILE A 55 15.90 -2.81 -5.84
CA ILE A 55 16.07 -3.69 -4.69
C ILE A 55 15.96 -5.15 -5.10
N LYS A 56 16.59 -6.02 -4.31
CA LYS A 56 16.46 -7.47 -4.49
C LYS A 56 15.06 -7.92 -4.05
N ARG A 57 14.61 -9.05 -4.61
CA ARG A 57 13.35 -9.66 -4.18
C ARG A 57 13.39 -9.94 -2.68
N PRO A 58 12.45 -9.41 -1.89
CA PRO A 58 12.41 -9.65 -0.45
C PRO A 58 12.21 -11.13 -0.12
N LEU A 59 12.80 -11.56 1.00
CA LEU A 59 12.57 -12.89 1.57
C LEU A 59 11.27 -12.88 2.35
N THR A 60 10.23 -13.44 1.76
CA THR A 60 8.90 -13.44 2.36
C THR A 60 8.03 -14.54 1.75
N LYS A 61 7.02 -14.98 2.49
CA LYS A 61 5.97 -15.89 1.97
C LYS A 61 4.90 -15.15 1.18
N LEU A 62 4.88 -13.83 1.22
CA LEU A 62 3.98 -13.03 0.41
C LEU A 62 4.32 -13.20 -1.08
N LYS A 63 3.31 -13.13 -1.93
CA LYS A 63 3.53 -13.13 -3.37
C LYS A 63 4.22 -11.82 -3.77
N CYS A 64 5.42 -11.92 -4.32
CA CYS A 64 6.20 -10.77 -4.75
C CYS A 64 5.90 -10.44 -6.22
N ILE A 65 5.53 -9.20 -6.48
CA ILE A 65 5.18 -8.71 -7.80
C ILE A 65 6.09 -7.53 -8.14
N LYS A 66 6.76 -7.61 -9.30
CA LYS A 66 7.62 -6.53 -9.78
C LYS A 66 6.78 -5.35 -10.23
N ILE A 67 7.12 -4.16 -9.76
CA ILE A 67 6.47 -2.92 -10.21
C ILE A 67 7.02 -2.56 -11.59
N LYS A 68 6.14 -2.46 -12.57
CA LYS A 68 6.46 -2.13 -13.97
C LYS A 68 6.01 -0.71 -14.31
N LYS A 69 6.60 -0.13 -15.35
CA LYS A 69 6.38 1.26 -15.76
C LYS A 69 4.91 1.64 -15.98
N LYS A 70 4.09 0.69 -16.44
CA LYS A 70 2.67 0.93 -16.75
C LYS A 70 1.72 0.59 -15.61
N MET A 71 2.23 0.31 -14.40
CA MET A 71 1.40 -0.03 -13.26
C MET A 71 0.93 1.22 -12.52
N GLY A 72 -0.35 1.22 -12.15
CA GLY A 72 -0.96 2.22 -11.31
C GLY A 72 -1.94 1.61 -10.32
N TRP A 73 -2.33 2.38 -9.33
CA TRP A 73 -3.35 1.99 -8.36
C TRP A 73 -4.52 2.95 -8.47
N CYS A 74 -5.72 2.44 -8.77
CA CYS A 74 -6.89 3.29 -8.94
C CYS A 74 -7.31 3.89 -7.59
N ASP A 75 -7.33 5.21 -7.53
CA ASP A 75 -7.71 5.98 -6.34
C ASP A 75 -9.00 6.78 -6.55
N ASP A 76 -9.76 6.46 -7.58
CA ASP A 76 -11.04 7.10 -7.88
C ASP A 76 -12.19 6.34 -7.20
N PRO A 77 -12.77 6.88 -6.12
CA PRO A 77 -13.85 6.22 -5.39
C PRO A 77 -15.15 6.10 -6.20
N LEU A 78 -15.28 6.83 -7.29
CA LEU A 78 -16.44 6.76 -8.18
C LEU A 78 -16.32 5.62 -9.19
N ASP A 79 -15.12 5.07 -9.37
CA ASP A 79 -14.90 3.94 -10.27
C ASP A 79 -15.16 2.63 -9.53
N LYS A 80 -16.38 2.12 -9.63
CA LYS A 80 -16.81 0.89 -8.93
C LYS A 80 -16.06 -0.35 -9.39
N LYS A 81 -15.54 -0.35 -10.61
CA LYS A 81 -14.85 -1.51 -11.18
C LYS A 81 -13.39 -1.60 -10.74
N TYR A 82 -12.69 -0.47 -10.73
CA TYR A 82 -11.25 -0.43 -10.55
C TYR A 82 -10.78 0.19 -9.23
N TYR A 83 -11.69 0.83 -8.48
CA TYR A 83 -11.30 1.48 -7.24
C TYR A 83 -10.51 0.56 -6.31
N ASN A 84 -9.40 1.07 -5.79
CA ASN A 84 -8.50 0.37 -4.88
C ASN A 84 -7.93 -0.93 -5.45
N LYS A 85 -7.70 -0.97 -6.76
CA LYS A 85 -7.13 -2.11 -7.48
C LYS A 85 -5.95 -1.70 -8.34
N LEU A 86 -5.07 -2.69 -8.62
CA LEU A 86 -4.00 -2.53 -9.59
C LEU A 86 -4.60 -2.37 -10.99
N ILE A 87 -4.11 -1.38 -11.71
CA ILE A 87 -4.46 -1.13 -13.11
C ILE A 87 -3.20 -0.89 -13.94
N TYR A 88 -3.34 -1.00 -15.25
CA TYR A 88 -2.28 -0.64 -16.19
C TYR A 88 -2.60 0.70 -16.83
N LEU A 89 -1.59 1.59 -16.84
CA LEU A 89 -1.72 2.92 -17.43
C LEU A 89 -2.00 2.83 -18.94
N GLY A 90 -2.66 3.86 -19.48
CA GLY A 90 -3.12 3.88 -20.86
C GLY A 90 -4.65 3.91 -20.97
N LYS A 91 -5.35 3.64 -19.88
CA LYS A 91 -6.77 3.88 -19.74
C LYS A 91 -7.00 5.24 -19.09
N LYS A 92 -8.09 5.92 -19.41
CA LYS A 92 -8.47 7.20 -18.78
C LYS A 92 -9.06 6.96 -17.38
N ILE A 93 -8.25 6.37 -16.49
CA ILE A 93 -8.64 6.06 -15.12
C ILE A 93 -7.74 6.87 -14.20
N LYS A 94 -8.36 7.56 -13.25
CA LYS A 94 -7.62 8.26 -12.20
C LYS A 94 -6.88 7.24 -11.34
N CYS A 95 -5.56 7.37 -11.28
CA CYS A 95 -4.73 6.42 -10.53
C CYS A 95 -3.46 7.06 -10.01
N GLU A 96 -2.88 6.42 -9.01
CA GLU A 96 -1.57 6.73 -8.51
C GLU A 96 -0.53 5.86 -9.23
N LYS A 97 0.51 6.50 -9.78
CA LYS A 97 1.60 5.77 -10.45
C LYS A 97 2.45 5.05 -9.42
N LEU A 98 2.73 3.78 -9.65
CA LEU A 98 3.59 2.98 -8.78
C LEU A 98 5.06 3.06 -9.19
N TYR A 99 5.35 3.15 -10.48
CA TYR A 99 6.72 3.27 -10.98
C TYR A 99 7.15 4.74 -11.00
N ARG A 100 7.74 5.19 -9.88
CA ARG A 100 8.06 6.60 -9.66
C ARG A 100 9.56 6.85 -9.63
N ARG A 101 9.96 8.09 -9.87
CA ARG A 101 11.37 8.52 -9.72
C ARG A 101 11.80 8.60 -8.27
N ASP A 102 10.88 9.00 -7.38
CA ASP A 102 11.13 8.99 -5.93
C ASP A 102 11.11 7.56 -5.37
N HIS A 103 11.31 7.41 -4.07
CA HIS A 103 11.37 6.11 -3.41
C HIS A 103 10.07 5.73 -2.69
N LYS A 104 8.96 6.39 -3.01
CA LYS A 104 7.70 6.19 -2.31
C LYS A 104 7.20 4.74 -2.38
N TYR A 105 7.36 4.08 -3.53
CA TYR A 105 6.92 2.72 -3.75
C TYR A 105 8.05 1.79 -4.18
N ASP A 106 9.21 1.90 -3.55
CA ASP A 106 10.24 0.88 -3.72
C ASP A 106 9.75 -0.46 -3.20
N LEU A 107 8.94 -0.43 -2.12
CA LEU A 107 8.18 -1.54 -1.56
C LEU A 107 6.77 -1.08 -1.23
N MET A 108 5.77 -1.91 -1.55
CA MET A 108 4.38 -1.63 -1.23
C MET A 108 3.65 -2.92 -0.86
N ILE A 109 2.99 -2.92 0.28
CA ILE A 109 2.13 -4.01 0.71
C ILE A 109 0.72 -3.45 0.91
N PRO A 110 -0.20 -3.68 -0.03
CA PRO A 110 -1.58 -3.26 0.14
C PRO A 110 -2.23 -4.01 1.31
N ILE A 111 -2.90 -3.28 2.18
CA ILE A 111 -3.77 -3.88 3.19
C ILE A 111 -5.16 -4.06 2.61
N LYS A 112 -5.84 -5.15 2.96
CA LYS A 112 -7.20 -5.41 2.46
C LYS A 112 -8.23 -4.61 3.27
N TYR A 113 -8.13 -3.31 3.18
CA TYR A 113 -9.14 -2.36 3.63
C TYR A 113 -9.98 -1.94 2.42
N ASN A 114 -11.29 -1.86 2.52
CA ASN A 114 -12.20 -1.56 1.40
C ASN A 114 -12.17 -2.55 0.22
N PHE A 115 -11.72 -3.77 0.45
CA PHE A 115 -11.91 -4.83 -0.52
C PHE A 115 -13.33 -5.36 -0.44
N LEU A 116 -14.05 -5.21 -1.52
CA LEU A 116 -15.36 -5.83 -1.70
C LEU A 116 -15.23 -7.05 -2.60
#